data_4770da45e1232298a11c5f1461872f7f
#
_entry.id   4770da45e1232298a11c5f1461872f7f
#
_cell.length_a   1.000
_cell.length_b   1.000
_cell.length_c   1.000
_cell.angle_alpha   90.00
_cell.angle_beta   90.00
_cell.angle_gamma   90.00
#
_symmetry.space_group_name_H-M   'P 1'
#
loop_
_entity.id
_entity.type
_entity.pdbx_description
1 polymer ?
#
loop_
_entity_poly.entity_id
_entity_poly.type
_entity_poly.pdbx_seq_one_letter_code
_entity_poly.pdbx_strand_id
1 'polypeptide(L)'
;NVTIPYKKEIMDQLDFISDESRKIGAVNTISLENGKLYGYNTDYYGFGLMLDISKIEVKDKRAVVLGTGGAAKAVVTYLQDKGVKELFVVSRNKMKNNWSGEVNLIDYSDLQSLEGDLLINTTPVGMYPNVGKSPVGENVIKRFEAIVDLIYNPRETELLRLAKLNGKKSCDGLYMLVGQAVKAQEIWQDMNIDNKVTNIIYEELNGEFN
;
A
#
# COMPACT_ATOMS: atom_id res chain seq x y z
N ASN A 1 17.93 -1.95 3.99
CA ASN A 1 16.58 -1.35 4.03
C ASN A 1 16.53 -0.14 4.96
N VAL A 2 15.65 0.81 4.65
CA VAL A 2 15.37 2.00 5.43
C VAL A 2 13.90 1.99 5.85
N THR A 3 13.62 2.29 7.13
CA THR A 3 12.26 2.36 7.65
C THR A 3 11.99 3.70 8.33
N ILE A 4 10.81 3.86 8.90
CA ILE A 4 10.39 5.03 9.67
C ILE A 4 11.41 5.31 10.80
N PRO A 5 11.78 6.59 11.02
CA PRO A 5 11.31 7.80 10.32
C PRO A 5 12.16 8.22 9.12
N TYR A 6 13.18 7.49 8.74
CA TYR A 6 14.30 7.93 7.90
C TYR A 6 14.06 7.85 6.38
N LYS A 7 12.95 7.25 5.92
CA LYS A 7 12.67 7.03 4.48
C LYS A 7 12.72 8.30 3.61
N LYS A 8 12.44 9.47 4.19
CA LYS A 8 12.50 10.75 3.51
C LYS A 8 13.88 11.40 3.67
N GLU A 9 14.43 11.39 4.88
CA GLU A 9 15.69 12.08 5.20
C GLU A 9 16.87 11.49 4.44
N ILE A 10 16.89 10.18 4.20
CA ILE A 10 17.97 9.51 3.50
C ILE A 10 18.12 9.95 2.04
N MET A 11 17.07 10.50 1.44
CA MET A 11 17.07 10.88 0.02
C MET A 11 18.14 11.90 -0.30
N ASP A 12 18.46 12.81 0.61
CA ASP A 12 19.47 13.84 0.43
C ASP A 12 20.92 13.28 0.42
N GLN A 13 21.09 12.01 0.82
CA GLN A 13 22.38 11.32 0.89
C GLN A 13 22.61 10.40 -0.31
N LEU A 14 21.66 10.29 -1.24
CA LEU A 14 21.72 9.35 -2.35
C LEU A 14 22.21 10.02 -3.63
N ASP A 15 23.08 9.32 -4.37
CA ASP A 15 23.53 9.78 -5.69
C ASP A 15 22.41 9.68 -6.73
N PHE A 16 21.57 8.63 -6.63
CA PHE A 16 20.48 8.38 -7.55
C PHE A 16 19.23 7.93 -6.80
N ILE A 17 18.06 8.35 -7.28
CA ILE A 17 16.76 7.98 -6.76
C ILE A 17 15.90 7.55 -7.95
N SER A 18 15.29 6.38 -7.86
CA SER A 18 14.37 5.87 -8.89
C SER A 18 13.16 6.80 -9.10
N ASP A 19 12.55 6.73 -10.28
CA ASP A 19 11.46 7.64 -10.65
C ASP A 19 10.25 7.51 -9.72
N GLU A 20 9.85 6.26 -9.39
CA GLU A 20 8.76 6.00 -8.45
C GLU A 20 9.10 6.52 -7.04
N SER A 21 10.34 6.32 -6.57
CA SER A 21 10.77 6.83 -5.25
C SER A 21 10.76 8.35 -5.19
N ARG A 22 11.10 9.00 -6.30
CA ARG A 22 11.07 10.46 -6.45
C ARG A 22 9.64 10.99 -6.38
N LYS A 23 8.69 10.33 -7.06
CA LYS A 23 7.26 10.66 -7.01
C LYS A 23 6.68 10.43 -5.61
N ILE A 24 7.05 9.33 -4.95
CA ILE A 24 6.61 8.99 -3.59
C ILE A 24 7.19 9.96 -2.55
N GLY A 25 8.39 10.48 -2.81
CA GLY A 25 9.16 11.31 -1.87
C GLY A 25 9.67 10.50 -0.67
N ALA A 26 10.00 9.22 -0.87
CA ALA A 26 10.55 8.33 0.15
C ALA A 26 11.30 7.15 -0.47
N VAL A 27 12.37 6.72 0.19
CA VAL A 27 13.20 5.55 -0.15
C VAL A 27 13.14 4.55 0.99
N ASN A 28 12.98 3.26 0.70
CA ASN A 28 13.02 2.17 1.69
C ASN A 28 14.13 1.14 1.41
N THR A 29 14.76 1.19 0.24
CA THR A 29 15.80 0.24 -0.19
C THR A 29 16.94 1.01 -0.84
N ILE A 30 18.19 0.72 -0.44
CA ILE A 30 19.39 1.35 -0.98
C ILE A 30 20.30 0.25 -1.53
N SER A 31 20.80 0.43 -2.74
CA SER A 31 21.86 -0.36 -3.34
C SER A 31 23.16 0.46 -3.41
N LEU A 32 24.30 -0.19 -3.20
CA LEU A 32 25.62 0.40 -3.39
C LEU A 32 26.24 -0.21 -4.64
N GLU A 33 26.42 0.59 -5.68
CA GLU A 33 26.94 0.16 -6.98
C GLU A 33 28.08 1.08 -7.41
N ASN A 34 29.27 0.53 -7.63
CA ASN A 34 30.46 1.30 -8.04
C ASN A 34 30.75 2.53 -7.16
N GLY A 35 30.54 2.41 -5.84
CA GLY A 35 30.76 3.49 -4.89
C GLY A 35 29.67 4.56 -4.85
N LYS A 36 28.55 4.37 -5.55
CA LYS A 36 27.40 5.27 -5.58
C LYS A 36 26.17 4.64 -4.93
N LEU A 37 25.35 5.48 -4.29
CA LEU A 37 24.15 5.06 -3.57
C LEU A 37 22.91 5.29 -4.45
N TYR A 38 22.15 4.21 -4.67
CA TYR A 38 20.90 4.19 -5.43
C TYR A 38 19.73 3.92 -4.49
N GLY A 39 18.70 4.77 -4.54
CA GLY A 39 17.52 4.66 -3.71
C GLY A 39 16.27 4.21 -4.45
N TYR A 40 15.56 3.26 -3.85
CA TYR A 40 14.34 2.65 -4.38
C TYR A 40 13.22 2.63 -3.35
N ASN A 41 11.98 2.48 -3.81
CA ASN A 41 10.83 2.24 -2.93
C ASN A 41 10.12 0.94 -3.31
N THR A 42 10.45 -0.13 -2.59
CA THR A 42 9.91 -1.45 -2.88
C THR A 42 8.47 -1.65 -2.38
N ASP A 43 7.93 -0.75 -1.54
CA ASP A 43 6.50 -0.76 -1.16
C ASP A 43 5.60 -0.59 -2.41
N TYR A 44 6.03 0.20 -3.39
CA TYR A 44 5.35 0.39 -4.68
C TYR A 44 5.19 -0.94 -5.43
N TYR A 45 6.25 -1.71 -5.54
CA TYR A 45 6.24 -3.01 -6.22
C TYR A 45 5.48 -4.08 -5.43
N GLY A 46 5.64 -4.10 -4.11
CA GLY A 46 4.92 -5.01 -3.23
C GLY A 46 3.40 -4.79 -3.29
N PHE A 47 2.96 -3.53 -3.32
CA PHE A 47 1.55 -3.19 -3.49
C PHE A 47 1.02 -3.66 -4.85
N GLY A 48 1.78 -3.44 -5.92
CA GLY A 48 1.42 -3.91 -7.26
C GLY A 48 1.24 -5.43 -7.31
N LEU A 49 2.21 -6.17 -6.79
CA LEU A 49 2.15 -7.63 -6.73
C LEU A 49 0.91 -8.13 -5.96
N MET A 50 0.60 -7.51 -4.83
CA MET A 50 -0.58 -7.85 -4.03
C MET A 50 -1.88 -7.68 -4.83
N LEU A 51 -2.04 -6.60 -5.58
CA LEU A 51 -3.22 -6.37 -6.43
C LEU A 51 -3.29 -7.37 -7.59
N ASP A 52 -2.15 -7.64 -8.26
CA ASP A 52 -2.07 -8.56 -9.40
C ASP A 52 -2.48 -9.99 -8.99
N ILE A 53 -1.93 -10.50 -7.88
CA ILE A 53 -2.27 -11.84 -7.35
C ILE A 53 -3.74 -11.89 -6.92
N SER A 54 -4.24 -10.83 -6.30
CA SER A 54 -5.65 -10.72 -5.90
C SER A 54 -6.58 -10.42 -7.10
N LYS A 55 -6.04 -10.27 -8.31
CA LYS A 55 -6.80 -9.93 -9.53
C LYS A 55 -7.66 -8.68 -9.36
N ILE A 56 -7.14 -7.66 -8.67
CA ILE A 56 -7.80 -6.38 -8.44
C ILE A 56 -7.27 -5.38 -9.48
N GLU A 57 -8.12 -4.97 -10.39
CA GLU A 57 -7.79 -4.01 -11.45
C GLU A 57 -7.87 -2.57 -10.93
N VAL A 58 -6.99 -1.71 -11.45
CA VAL A 58 -6.87 -0.29 -11.08
C VAL A 58 -7.29 0.65 -12.20
N LYS A 59 -6.96 0.27 -13.45
CA LYS A 59 -7.19 1.14 -14.61
C LYS A 59 -8.68 1.49 -14.75
N ASP A 60 -8.94 2.78 -14.99
CA ASP A 60 -10.27 3.36 -15.16
C ASP A 60 -11.20 3.23 -13.92
N LYS A 61 -10.66 2.86 -12.76
CA LYS A 61 -11.38 2.68 -11.50
C LYS A 61 -11.39 3.95 -10.65
N ARG A 62 -12.38 4.04 -9.75
CA ARG A 62 -12.43 5.03 -8.67
C ARG A 62 -11.87 4.39 -7.40
N ALA A 63 -10.80 4.97 -6.85
CA ALA A 63 -10.13 4.47 -5.66
C ALA A 63 -10.18 5.46 -4.49
N VAL A 64 -10.35 4.94 -3.29
CA VAL A 64 -10.30 5.69 -2.04
C VAL A 64 -9.21 5.10 -1.15
N VAL A 65 -8.24 5.92 -0.76
CA VAL A 65 -7.13 5.55 0.12
C VAL A 65 -7.36 6.16 1.50
N LEU A 66 -7.46 5.34 2.51
CA LEU A 66 -7.58 5.76 3.91
C LEU A 66 -6.20 5.98 4.51
N GLY A 67 -5.90 7.22 4.90
CA GLY A 67 -4.63 7.60 5.50
C GLY A 67 -3.73 8.43 4.57
N THR A 68 -2.74 9.11 5.18
CA THR A 68 -1.84 10.08 4.53
C THR A 68 -0.37 9.83 4.86
N GLY A 69 -0.04 8.63 5.37
CA GLY A 69 1.31 8.23 5.76
C GLY A 69 2.21 7.83 4.59
N GLY A 70 3.40 7.33 4.89
CA GLY A 70 4.37 6.88 3.88
C GLY A 70 3.83 5.79 2.96
N ALA A 71 3.12 4.79 3.51
CA ALA A 71 2.50 3.73 2.71
C ALA A 71 1.41 4.27 1.77
N ALA A 72 0.60 5.25 2.24
CA ALA A 72 -0.41 5.90 1.40
C ALA A 72 0.21 6.55 0.16
N LYS A 73 1.40 7.16 0.29
CA LYS A 73 2.09 7.80 -0.83
C LYS A 73 2.52 6.78 -1.88
N ALA A 74 3.07 5.64 -1.47
CA ALA A 74 3.44 4.57 -2.40
C ALA A 74 2.22 4.01 -3.13
N VAL A 75 1.12 3.77 -2.39
CA VAL A 75 -0.16 3.31 -2.94
C VAL A 75 -0.72 4.31 -3.96
N VAL A 76 -0.80 5.59 -3.61
CA VAL A 76 -1.31 6.66 -4.49
C VAL A 76 -0.48 6.76 -5.76
N THR A 77 0.86 6.77 -5.64
CA THR A 77 1.75 6.81 -6.81
C THR A 77 1.51 5.61 -7.72
N TYR A 78 1.39 4.40 -7.16
CA TYR A 78 1.09 3.21 -7.95
C TYR A 78 -0.26 3.31 -8.69
N LEU A 79 -1.31 3.74 -7.99
CA LEU A 79 -2.65 3.89 -8.57
C LEU A 79 -2.65 4.91 -9.73
N GLN A 80 -1.97 6.04 -9.56
CA GLN A 80 -1.81 7.06 -10.60
C GLN A 80 -1.05 6.51 -11.81
N ASP A 81 0.08 5.85 -11.60
CA ASP A 81 0.88 5.25 -12.68
C ASP A 81 0.13 4.13 -13.43
N LYS A 82 -0.83 3.46 -12.77
CA LYS A 82 -1.69 2.42 -13.37
C LYS A 82 -3.00 2.95 -13.97
N GLY A 83 -3.17 4.26 -14.03
CA GLY A 83 -4.29 4.89 -14.74
C GLY A 83 -5.62 4.81 -13.98
N VAL A 84 -5.59 4.96 -12.67
CA VAL A 84 -6.81 5.15 -11.87
C VAL A 84 -7.59 6.36 -12.41
N LYS A 85 -8.92 6.24 -12.53
CA LYS A 85 -9.75 7.31 -13.10
C LYS A 85 -9.99 8.45 -12.12
N GLU A 86 -10.30 8.12 -10.89
CA GLU A 86 -10.51 9.08 -9.81
C GLU A 86 -9.86 8.57 -8.53
N LEU A 87 -9.17 9.46 -7.82
CA LEU A 87 -8.43 9.10 -6.63
C LEU A 87 -8.77 10.05 -5.49
N PHE A 88 -9.26 9.47 -4.39
CA PHE A 88 -9.55 10.17 -3.15
C PHE A 88 -8.60 9.70 -2.06
N VAL A 89 -8.12 10.64 -1.26
CA VAL A 89 -7.32 10.36 -0.07
C VAL A 89 -8.04 10.88 1.16
N VAL A 90 -8.29 10.01 2.12
CA VAL A 90 -9.04 10.35 3.33
C VAL A 90 -8.08 10.71 4.45
N SER A 91 -8.25 11.89 5.01
CA SER A 91 -7.49 12.42 6.14
C SER A 91 -8.38 12.74 7.33
N ARG A 92 -7.91 12.47 8.55
CA ARG A 92 -8.54 12.98 9.79
C ARG A 92 -8.46 14.49 9.92
N ASN A 93 -7.50 15.10 9.24
CA ASN A 93 -7.33 16.56 9.22
C ASN A 93 -6.79 16.98 7.84
N LYS A 94 -7.72 17.26 6.92
CA LYS A 94 -7.37 17.68 5.55
C LYS A 94 -6.62 19.03 5.51
N MET A 95 -6.82 19.91 6.49
CA MET A 95 -6.16 21.22 6.55
C MET A 95 -4.65 21.14 6.83
N LYS A 96 -4.17 20.07 7.47
CA LYS A 96 -2.76 19.87 7.83
C LYS A 96 -1.97 19.05 6.81
N ASN A 97 -2.61 18.54 5.77
CA ASN A 97 -1.96 17.67 4.81
C ASN A 97 -1.63 18.43 3.52
N ASN A 98 -0.34 18.67 3.30
CA ASN A 98 0.19 19.11 2.01
C ASN A 98 0.38 17.88 1.12
N TRP A 99 -0.71 17.37 0.56
CA TRP A 99 -0.61 16.34 -0.45
C TRP A 99 -0.26 16.99 -1.79
N SER A 100 0.88 16.63 -2.37
CA SER A 100 1.28 17.09 -3.71
C SER A 100 0.80 16.07 -4.74
N GLY A 101 0.03 16.52 -5.72
CA GLY A 101 -0.44 15.68 -6.82
C GLY A 101 -1.96 15.79 -7.07
N GLU A 102 -2.41 15.19 -8.16
CA GLU A 102 -3.83 15.16 -8.57
C GLU A 102 -4.61 14.13 -7.73
N VAL A 103 -4.95 14.50 -6.48
CA VAL A 103 -5.81 13.69 -5.61
C VAL A 103 -6.89 14.57 -5.01
N ASN A 104 -8.07 14.00 -4.80
CA ASN A 104 -9.13 14.64 -4.06
C ASN A 104 -8.94 14.36 -2.55
N LEU A 105 -8.46 15.34 -1.81
CA LEU A 105 -8.29 15.20 -0.35
C LEU A 105 -9.63 15.46 0.34
N ILE A 106 -10.14 14.44 1.03
CA ILE A 106 -11.43 14.44 1.72
C ILE A 106 -11.27 14.06 3.20
N ASP A 107 -12.30 14.24 3.98
CA ASP A 107 -12.39 13.73 5.35
C ASP A 107 -13.34 12.52 5.47
N TYR A 108 -13.43 11.96 6.68
CA TYR A 108 -14.30 10.81 6.94
C TYR A 108 -15.80 11.13 6.85
N SER A 109 -16.21 12.38 6.96
CA SER A 109 -17.61 12.79 6.76
C SER A 109 -17.98 12.78 5.28
N ASP A 110 -17.09 13.26 4.42
CA ASP A 110 -17.27 13.22 2.96
C ASP A 110 -17.36 11.77 2.46
N LEU A 111 -16.55 10.86 3.06
CA LEU A 111 -16.52 9.43 2.71
C LEU A 111 -17.87 8.71 2.94
N GLN A 112 -18.72 9.20 3.87
CA GLN A 112 -20.00 8.56 4.18
C GLN A 112 -20.97 8.48 2.99
N SER A 113 -20.85 9.37 2.02
CA SER A 113 -21.70 9.42 0.82
C SER A 113 -20.98 8.94 -0.45
N LEU A 114 -19.68 8.64 -0.38
CA LEU A 114 -18.87 8.29 -1.53
C LEU A 114 -19.04 6.81 -1.90
N GLU A 115 -19.11 6.56 -3.20
CA GLU A 115 -19.10 5.22 -3.79
C GLU A 115 -17.84 5.07 -4.66
N GLY A 116 -17.36 3.85 -4.81
CA GLY A 116 -16.17 3.59 -5.62
C GLY A 116 -15.93 2.12 -5.90
N ASP A 117 -14.90 1.85 -6.68
CA ASP A 117 -14.49 0.47 -6.97
C ASP A 117 -13.57 -0.06 -5.86
N LEU A 118 -12.61 0.75 -5.39
CA LEU A 118 -11.57 0.31 -4.47
C LEU A 118 -11.58 1.14 -3.18
N LEU A 119 -11.58 0.48 -2.03
CA LEU A 119 -11.30 1.09 -0.72
C LEU A 119 -10.03 0.46 -0.16
N ILE A 120 -9.01 1.29 0.10
CA ILE A 120 -7.68 0.83 0.47
C ILE A 120 -7.30 1.39 1.84
N ASN A 121 -7.12 0.53 2.84
CA ASN A 121 -6.65 0.93 4.16
C ASN A 121 -5.12 0.96 4.21
N THR A 122 -4.58 2.15 4.43
CA THR A 122 -3.15 2.37 4.69
C THR A 122 -2.90 2.88 6.12
N THR A 123 -3.93 2.87 6.96
CA THR A 123 -3.85 3.27 8.37
C THR A 123 -3.48 2.09 9.27
N PRO A 124 -2.97 2.31 10.48
CA PRO A 124 -2.72 1.24 11.44
C PRO A 124 -3.98 0.77 12.20
N VAL A 125 -5.18 1.22 11.79
CA VAL A 125 -6.43 0.84 12.49
C VAL A 125 -6.78 -0.60 12.21
N GLY A 126 -6.81 -1.41 13.25
CA GLY A 126 -7.03 -2.86 13.17
C GLY A 126 -5.77 -3.71 13.23
N MET A 127 -4.58 -3.08 13.19
CA MET A 127 -3.29 -3.76 13.32
C MET A 127 -3.01 -4.17 14.77
N TYR A 128 -2.35 -5.30 14.97
CA TYR A 128 -1.84 -5.72 16.28
C TYR A 128 -0.97 -4.62 16.93
N PRO A 129 -1.09 -4.36 18.24
CA PRO A 129 -1.94 -5.04 19.22
C PRO A 129 -3.39 -4.53 19.29
N ASN A 130 -3.77 -3.47 18.54
CA ASN A 130 -5.08 -2.84 18.61
C ASN A 130 -6.08 -3.45 17.62
N VAL A 131 -6.23 -4.77 17.67
CA VAL A 131 -7.12 -5.56 16.81
C VAL A 131 -8.62 -5.28 17.05
N GLY A 132 -9.47 -5.78 16.17
CA GLY A 132 -10.94 -5.71 16.32
C GLY A 132 -11.53 -4.33 16.00
N LYS A 133 -10.76 -3.43 15.39
CA LYS A 133 -11.22 -2.11 14.95
C LYS A 133 -11.16 -2.01 13.44
N SER A 134 -12.12 -1.30 12.86
CA SER A 134 -12.14 -0.95 11.44
C SER A 134 -12.05 0.57 11.27
N PRO A 135 -11.32 1.06 10.26
CA PRO A 135 -11.24 2.50 9.98
C PRO A 135 -12.58 3.09 9.49
N VAL A 136 -13.46 2.24 8.97
CA VAL A 136 -14.78 2.61 8.45
C VAL A 136 -15.85 1.60 8.87
N GLY A 137 -17.10 2.03 8.92
CA GLY A 137 -18.23 1.16 9.21
C GLY A 137 -18.72 0.36 7.98
N GLU A 138 -19.53 -0.63 8.24
CA GLU A 138 -20.11 -1.52 7.23
C GLU A 138 -20.86 -0.77 6.11
N ASN A 139 -21.54 0.33 6.47
CA ASN A 139 -22.27 1.16 5.50
C ASN A 139 -21.35 1.77 4.42
N VAL A 140 -20.09 2.06 4.76
CA VAL A 140 -19.09 2.51 3.79
C VAL A 140 -18.62 1.34 2.94
N ILE A 141 -18.28 0.21 3.57
CA ILE A 141 -17.76 -1.00 2.90
C ILE A 141 -18.71 -1.46 1.79
N LYS A 142 -20.03 -1.45 2.03
CA LYS A 142 -21.06 -1.85 1.07
C LYS A 142 -21.02 -1.08 -0.25
N ARG A 143 -20.47 0.13 -0.27
CA ARG A 143 -20.40 1.03 -1.43
C ARG A 143 -19.20 0.81 -2.33
N PHE A 144 -18.34 -0.15 -2.00
CA PHE A 144 -17.14 -0.49 -2.76
C PHE A 144 -17.20 -1.91 -3.31
N GLU A 145 -16.52 -2.17 -4.42
CA GLU A 145 -16.44 -3.49 -5.03
C GLU A 145 -15.34 -4.34 -4.38
N ALA A 146 -14.19 -3.72 -4.10
CA ALA A 146 -13.06 -4.39 -3.49
C ALA A 146 -12.49 -3.59 -2.30
N ILE A 147 -12.08 -4.32 -1.27
CA ILE A 147 -11.51 -3.80 -0.03
C ILE A 147 -10.08 -4.34 0.10
N VAL A 148 -9.12 -3.42 0.20
CA VAL A 148 -7.70 -3.75 0.32
C VAL A 148 -7.21 -3.25 1.67
N ASP A 149 -6.57 -4.11 2.45
CA ASP A 149 -5.96 -3.73 3.71
C ASP A 149 -4.44 -3.98 3.66
N LEU A 150 -3.62 -2.97 3.92
CA LEU A 150 -2.17 -3.14 3.96
C LEU A 150 -1.69 -3.85 5.23
N ILE A 151 -2.58 -4.08 6.19
CA ILE A 151 -2.28 -4.81 7.42
C ILE A 151 -2.15 -6.30 7.08
N TYR A 152 -1.10 -6.92 7.61
CA TYR A 152 -0.83 -8.37 7.49
C TYR A 152 -0.90 -9.09 8.84
N ASN A 153 -0.92 -8.37 9.94
CA ASN A 153 -1.08 -8.92 11.29
C ASN A 153 -2.10 -8.09 12.10
N PRO A 154 -3.30 -8.64 12.40
CA PRO A 154 -3.79 -9.96 12.02
C PRO A 154 -4.05 -10.09 10.51
N ARG A 155 -4.09 -11.33 9.99
CA ARG A 155 -4.44 -11.64 8.59
C ARG A 155 -5.87 -11.21 8.24
N GLU A 156 -6.80 -11.48 9.12
CA GLU A 156 -8.19 -11.00 8.98
C GLU A 156 -8.43 -9.85 9.97
N THR A 157 -8.31 -8.63 9.48
CA THR A 157 -8.72 -7.42 10.23
C THR A 157 -10.24 -7.32 10.30
N GLU A 158 -10.77 -6.50 11.22
CA GLU A 158 -12.21 -6.23 11.27
C GLU A 158 -12.74 -5.64 9.94
N LEU A 159 -11.93 -4.84 9.25
CA LEU A 159 -12.25 -4.32 7.92
C LEU A 159 -12.46 -5.44 6.91
N LEU A 160 -11.53 -6.41 6.84
CA LEU A 160 -11.60 -7.54 5.91
C LEU A 160 -12.71 -8.52 6.29
N ARG A 161 -12.94 -8.75 7.60
CA ARG A 161 -14.06 -9.56 8.08
C ARG A 161 -15.41 -8.98 7.63
N LEU A 162 -15.60 -7.66 7.78
CA LEU A 162 -16.80 -6.97 7.31
C LEU A 162 -16.93 -7.01 5.78
N ALA A 163 -15.83 -6.87 5.05
CA ALA A 163 -15.82 -7.00 3.59
C ALA A 163 -16.31 -8.37 3.14
N LYS A 164 -15.78 -9.44 3.75
CA LYS A 164 -16.15 -10.82 3.47
C LYS A 164 -17.63 -11.10 3.77
N LEU A 165 -18.15 -10.61 4.92
CA LEU A 165 -19.56 -10.74 5.27
C LEU A 165 -20.51 -10.06 4.25
N ASN A 166 -20.04 -9.01 3.59
CA ASN A 166 -20.79 -8.29 2.55
C ASN A 166 -20.47 -8.77 1.12
N GLY A 167 -19.81 -9.93 0.97
CA GLY A 167 -19.50 -10.52 -0.33
C GLY A 167 -18.56 -9.70 -1.18
N LYS A 168 -17.74 -8.84 -0.56
CA LYS A 168 -16.78 -7.99 -1.27
C LYS A 168 -15.50 -8.73 -1.56
N LYS A 169 -14.89 -8.47 -2.70
CA LYS A 169 -13.54 -8.90 -2.99
C LYS A 169 -12.58 -8.25 -1.99
N SER A 170 -11.64 -8.99 -1.46
CA SER A 170 -10.74 -8.43 -0.45
C SER A 170 -9.36 -9.10 -0.46
N CYS A 171 -8.34 -8.35 -0.05
CA CYS A 171 -7.00 -8.88 0.19
C CYS A 171 -6.33 -8.17 1.37
N ASP A 172 -5.44 -8.89 2.05
CA ASP A 172 -4.59 -8.40 3.14
C ASP A 172 -3.19 -8.02 2.65
N GLY A 173 -2.38 -7.43 3.53
CA GLY A 173 -1.07 -6.89 3.23
C GLY A 173 0.07 -7.91 3.12
N LEU A 174 -0.14 -9.21 3.30
CA LEU A 174 0.98 -10.17 3.36
C LEU A 174 1.73 -10.26 2.02
N TYR A 175 1.02 -10.28 0.88
CA TYR A 175 1.71 -10.25 -0.41
C TYR A 175 2.48 -8.94 -0.66
N MET A 176 2.02 -7.82 -0.12
CA MET A 176 2.80 -6.58 -0.16
C MET A 176 4.09 -6.70 0.66
N LEU A 177 4.01 -7.30 1.86
CA LEU A 177 5.18 -7.54 2.72
C LEU A 177 6.21 -8.44 2.01
N VAL A 178 5.77 -9.55 1.44
CA VAL A 178 6.64 -10.49 0.70
C VAL A 178 7.21 -9.82 -0.54
N GLY A 179 6.36 -9.20 -1.36
CA GLY A 179 6.75 -8.59 -2.62
C GLY A 179 7.78 -7.46 -2.47
N GLN A 180 7.66 -6.61 -1.43
CA GLN A 180 8.64 -5.58 -1.16
C GLN A 180 10.00 -6.16 -0.74
N ALA A 181 10.01 -7.28 -0.01
CA ALA A 181 11.23 -7.95 0.40
C ALA A 181 11.91 -8.66 -0.78
N VAL A 182 11.15 -9.37 -1.59
CA VAL A 182 11.65 -10.02 -2.82
C VAL A 182 12.23 -8.96 -3.77
N LYS A 183 11.53 -7.83 -3.98
CA LYS A 183 12.02 -6.75 -4.84
C LYS A 183 13.30 -6.13 -4.32
N ALA A 184 13.48 -6.00 -3.00
CA ALA A 184 14.73 -5.55 -2.42
C ALA A 184 15.88 -6.52 -2.72
N GLN A 185 15.65 -7.84 -2.65
CA GLN A 185 16.66 -8.85 -3.01
C GLN A 185 17.01 -8.82 -4.49
N GLU A 186 16.03 -8.64 -5.39
CA GLU A 186 16.27 -8.47 -6.82
C GLU A 186 17.19 -7.29 -7.10
N ILE A 187 16.96 -6.14 -6.43
CA ILE A 187 17.78 -4.94 -6.56
C ILE A 187 19.21 -5.19 -6.08
N TRP A 188 19.38 -5.82 -4.91
CA TRP A 188 20.73 -6.02 -4.33
C TRP A 188 21.58 -7.06 -5.06
N GLN A 189 20.92 -8.04 -5.69
CA GLN A 189 21.62 -9.15 -6.34
C GLN A 189 21.62 -9.02 -7.87
N ASP A 190 21.03 -7.94 -8.41
CA ASP A 190 20.88 -7.69 -9.85
C ASP A 190 20.32 -8.94 -10.59
N MET A 191 19.23 -9.48 -10.06
CA MET A 191 18.58 -10.69 -10.57
C MET A 191 17.07 -10.60 -10.48
N ASN A 192 16.37 -11.37 -11.32
CA ASN A 192 14.95 -11.58 -11.19
C ASN A 192 14.67 -12.85 -10.38
N ILE A 193 13.75 -12.76 -9.43
CA ILE A 193 13.30 -13.89 -8.61
C ILE A 193 11.98 -14.40 -9.17
N ASP A 194 11.92 -15.72 -9.45
CA ASP A 194 10.69 -16.35 -9.98
C ASP A 194 9.53 -16.20 -8.97
N ASN A 195 8.35 -15.89 -9.49
CA ASN A 195 7.12 -15.79 -8.69
C ASN A 195 6.81 -17.04 -7.86
N LYS A 196 7.32 -18.21 -8.26
CA LYS A 196 7.22 -19.45 -7.45
C LYS A 196 7.90 -19.30 -6.09
N VAL A 197 9.08 -18.66 -6.06
CA VAL A 197 9.79 -18.39 -4.80
C VAL A 197 9.00 -17.44 -3.92
N THR A 198 8.45 -16.38 -4.52
CA THR A 198 7.57 -15.43 -3.83
C THR A 198 6.37 -16.14 -3.20
N ASN A 199 5.75 -17.07 -3.93
CA ASN A 199 4.62 -17.85 -3.41
C ASN A 199 5.03 -18.80 -2.27
N ILE A 200 6.19 -19.43 -2.36
CA ILE A 200 6.71 -20.30 -1.28
C ILE A 200 6.90 -19.47 0.01
N ILE A 201 7.55 -18.30 -0.09
CA ILE A 201 7.76 -17.40 1.06
C ILE A 201 6.41 -16.95 1.63
N TYR A 202 5.45 -16.62 0.77
CA TYR A 202 4.11 -16.25 1.21
C TYR A 202 3.44 -17.38 2.00
N GLU A 203 3.47 -18.62 1.51
CA GLU A 203 2.82 -19.78 2.18
C GLU A 203 3.47 -20.09 3.54
N GLU A 204 4.79 -19.99 3.64
CA GLU A 204 5.51 -20.16 4.91
C GLU A 204 5.06 -19.10 5.93
N LEU A 205 5.08 -17.83 5.56
CA LEU A 205 4.67 -16.74 6.46
C LEU A 205 3.16 -16.80 6.77
N ASN A 206 2.34 -17.24 5.83
CA ASN A 206 0.91 -17.41 6.04
C ASN A 206 0.62 -18.41 7.18
N GLY A 207 1.45 -19.44 7.34
CA GLY A 207 1.36 -20.39 8.44
C GLY A 207 1.71 -19.81 9.81
N GLU A 208 2.55 -18.77 9.87
CA GLU A 208 2.99 -18.14 11.12
C GLU A 208 2.01 -17.10 11.69
N PHE A 209 1.16 -16.50 10.84
CA PHE A 209 0.20 -15.45 11.22
C PHE A 209 -1.25 -15.95 11.41
N ASN A 210 -1.48 -17.26 11.34
CA ASN A 210 -2.78 -17.91 11.56
C ASN A 210 -3.00 -18.31 13.01
#